data_f2d12a1eb16c0f84b8435aae5a274c55
#
_entry.id   f2d12a1eb16c0f84b8435aae5a274c55
#
_cell.length_a   1.000
_cell.length_b   1.000
_cell.length_c   1.000
_cell.angle_alpha   90.00
_cell.angle_beta   90.00
_cell.angle_gamma   90.00
#
_symmetry.space_group_name_H-M   'P 1'
#
loop_
_entity.id
_entity.type
_entity.pdbx_description
1 polymer ?
#
loop_
_entity_poly.entity_id
_entity_poly.type
_entity_poly.pdbx_seq_one_letter_code
_entity_poly.pdbx_strand_id
1 'polypeptide(L)'
;MDPFLLMVLVIVVAVVFEYINGFHDAANAIATVVSTRVLTPRQAIMLAAVTNLFGAFWGTAVAKTIYSGYIDMAGGHIAIEGMQLAIACGLMGGIVWNLITWWFGIPSSSSHALIGGLCGGVLGLTHLNWNSLIWSATDSAGKTVGLWPKLIKPMVISPFVGFTLGVIFMMLLTMLIVRLSVRPSIVSKVFGKLQLVSAGLM
;
A
#
# COMPACT_ATOMS: atom_id res chain seq x y z
N MET A 1 31.29 1.71 3.38
CA MET A 1 30.81 2.73 2.41
C MET A 1 30.60 4.02 3.19
N ASP A 2 30.87 5.18 2.62
CA ASP A 2 30.60 6.44 3.32
C ASP A 2 29.12 6.49 3.73
N PRO A 3 28.79 6.74 5.02
CA PRO A 3 27.40 6.80 5.49
C PRO A 3 26.54 7.83 4.73
N PHE A 4 27.16 8.91 4.28
CA PHE A 4 26.49 9.92 3.47
C PHE A 4 26.12 9.38 2.08
N LEU A 5 27.03 8.67 1.42
CA LEU A 5 26.80 8.07 0.12
C LEU A 5 25.71 6.99 0.20
N LEU A 6 25.70 6.20 1.28
CA LEU A 6 24.68 5.19 1.53
C LEU A 6 23.30 5.82 1.75
N MET A 7 23.23 6.92 2.49
CA MET A 7 21.99 7.68 2.67
C MET A 7 21.46 8.21 1.33
N VAL A 8 22.32 8.77 0.48
CA VAL A 8 21.92 9.25 -0.85
C VAL A 8 21.40 8.09 -1.71
N LEU A 9 22.06 6.93 -1.67
CA LEU A 9 21.60 5.73 -2.37
C LEU A 9 20.20 5.31 -1.91
N VAL A 10 19.96 5.26 -0.60
CA VAL A 10 18.62 4.93 -0.04
C VAL A 10 17.57 5.89 -0.56
N ILE A 11 17.85 7.20 -0.56
CA ILE A 11 16.91 8.21 -1.05
C ILE A 11 16.59 8.00 -2.54
N VAL A 12 17.62 7.76 -3.36
CA VAL A 12 17.44 7.52 -4.80
C VAL A 12 16.58 6.27 -5.03
N VAL A 13 16.90 5.18 -4.35
CA VAL A 13 16.13 3.92 -4.46
C VAL A 13 14.69 4.10 -3.96
N ALA A 14 14.48 4.88 -2.89
CA ALA A 14 13.15 5.20 -2.40
C ALA A 14 12.32 6.00 -3.41
N VAL A 15 12.92 6.99 -4.08
CA VAL A 15 12.24 7.76 -5.14
C VAL A 15 11.88 6.85 -6.33
N VAL A 16 12.77 5.93 -6.71
CA VAL A 16 12.47 4.94 -7.77
C VAL A 16 11.35 4.00 -7.34
N PHE A 17 11.37 3.54 -6.09
CA PHE A 17 10.27 2.72 -5.54
C PHE A 17 8.94 3.45 -5.60
N GLU A 18 8.87 4.71 -5.14
CA GLU A 18 7.65 5.51 -5.17
C GLU A 18 7.13 5.76 -6.59
N TYR A 19 8.03 5.99 -7.54
CA TYR A 19 7.65 6.13 -8.95
C TYR A 19 7.00 4.85 -9.49
N ILE A 20 7.61 3.69 -9.21
CA ILE A 20 7.07 2.37 -9.64
C ILE A 20 5.77 2.07 -8.92
N ASN A 21 5.68 2.36 -7.62
CA ASN A 21 4.46 2.25 -6.83
C ASN A 21 3.33 3.09 -7.44
N GLY A 22 3.62 4.36 -7.75
CA GLY A 22 2.63 5.29 -8.29
C GLY A 22 1.99 4.79 -9.57
N PHE A 23 2.76 4.32 -10.56
CA PHE A 23 2.16 3.82 -11.80
C PHE A 23 1.46 2.46 -11.64
N HIS A 24 1.96 1.60 -10.74
CA HIS A 24 1.35 0.30 -10.44
C HIS A 24 -0.02 0.49 -9.77
N ASP A 25 -0.10 1.33 -8.75
CA ASP A 25 -1.33 1.55 -7.98
C ASP A 25 -2.32 2.45 -8.72
N ALA A 26 -1.85 3.41 -9.53
CA ALA A 26 -2.71 4.23 -10.36
C ALA A 26 -3.59 3.39 -11.29
N ALA A 27 -3.09 2.29 -11.84
CA ALA A 27 -3.86 1.39 -12.69
C ALA A 27 -5.07 0.79 -11.95
N ASN A 28 -4.90 0.41 -10.67
CA ASN A 28 -5.96 -0.13 -9.83
C ASN A 28 -7.03 0.92 -9.51
N ALA A 29 -6.62 2.15 -9.19
CA ALA A 29 -7.53 3.24 -8.84
C ALA A 29 -8.42 3.67 -10.01
N ILE A 30 -7.88 3.70 -11.24
CA ILE A 30 -8.60 4.19 -12.42
C ILE A 30 -9.31 3.09 -13.22
N ALA A 31 -9.06 1.81 -12.94
CA ALA A 31 -9.60 0.69 -13.73
C ALA A 31 -11.12 0.76 -13.89
N THR A 32 -11.84 1.08 -12.82
CA THR A 32 -13.31 1.13 -12.83
C THR A 32 -13.86 2.28 -13.67
N VAL A 33 -13.30 3.50 -13.55
CA VAL A 33 -13.78 4.68 -14.29
C VAL A 33 -13.44 4.62 -15.77
N VAL A 34 -12.38 3.91 -16.14
CA VAL A 34 -12.01 3.66 -17.52
C VAL A 34 -12.85 2.54 -18.14
N SER A 35 -13.05 1.43 -17.43
CA SER A 35 -13.84 0.29 -17.93
C SER A 35 -15.32 0.64 -18.11
N THR A 36 -15.87 1.47 -17.23
CA THR A 36 -17.26 1.98 -17.34
C THR A 36 -17.39 3.19 -18.28
N ARG A 37 -16.30 3.66 -18.88
CA ARG A 37 -16.25 4.81 -19.77
C ARG A 37 -16.74 6.12 -19.16
N VAL A 38 -16.63 6.26 -17.83
CA VAL A 38 -16.93 7.51 -17.12
C VAL A 38 -15.87 8.57 -17.44
N LEU A 39 -14.61 8.13 -17.54
CA LEU A 39 -13.47 8.94 -17.98
C LEU A 39 -12.73 8.27 -19.14
N THR A 40 -12.11 9.08 -19.97
CA THR A 40 -11.09 8.58 -20.90
C THR A 40 -9.82 8.20 -20.14
N PRO A 41 -8.99 7.29 -20.65
CA PRO A 41 -7.75 6.89 -19.97
C PRO A 41 -6.85 8.08 -19.60
N ARG A 42 -6.74 9.07 -20.46
CA ARG A 42 -5.95 10.30 -20.21
C ARG A 42 -6.50 11.11 -19.04
N GLN A 43 -7.82 11.31 -19.00
CA GLN A 43 -8.48 12.04 -17.90
C GLN A 43 -8.34 11.27 -16.57
N ALA A 44 -8.47 9.95 -16.59
CA ALA A 44 -8.32 9.11 -15.42
C ALA A 44 -6.89 9.17 -14.84
N ILE A 45 -5.86 9.11 -15.71
CA ILE A 45 -4.46 9.26 -15.30
C ILE A 45 -4.20 10.64 -14.71
N MET A 46 -4.72 11.71 -15.32
CA MET A 46 -4.58 13.05 -14.77
C MET A 46 -5.26 13.20 -13.41
N LEU A 47 -6.46 12.63 -13.25
CA LEU A 47 -7.15 12.61 -11.94
C LEU A 47 -6.30 11.91 -10.89
N ALA A 48 -5.81 10.69 -11.17
CA ALA A 48 -4.97 9.93 -10.25
C ALA A 48 -3.67 10.68 -9.90
N ALA A 49 -3.00 11.29 -10.88
CA ALA A 49 -1.77 12.04 -10.65
C ALA A 49 -1.99 13.26 -9.73
N VAL A 50 -3.07 14.01 -9.95
CA VAL A 50 -3.41 15.17 -9.13
C VAL A 50 -3.80 14.75 -7.72
N THR A 51 -4.65 13.74 -7.56
CA THR A 51 -5.10 13.29 -6.24
C THR A 51 -3.96 12.65 -5.44
N ASN A 52 -3.07 11.87 -6.09
CA ASN A 52 -1.87 11.32 -5.44
C ASN A 52 -0.91 12.44 -4.98
N LEU A 53 -0.72 13.47 -5.78
CA LEU A 53 0.10 14.61 -5.39
C LEU A 53 -0.46 15.29 -4.12
N PHE A 54 -1.77 15.53 -4.07
CA PHE A 54 -2.41 16.07 -2.87
C PHE A 54 -2.33 15.10 -1.69
N GLY A 55 -2.55 13.81 -1.90
CA GLY A 55 -2.44 12.76 -0.88
C GLY A 55 -1.06 12.68 -0.24
N ALA A 56 0.01 12.91 -1.01
CA ALA A 56 1.39 12.91 -0.51
C ALA A 56 1.64 13.97 0.57
N PHE A 57 0.96 15.11 0.53
CA PHE A 57 1.08 16.14 1.57
C PHE A 57 0.43 15.74 2.92
N TRP A 58 -0.50 14.77 2.91
CA TRP A 58 -1.18 14.27 4.12
C TRP A 58 -0.57 12.97 4.68
N GLY A 59 0.31 12.31 3.96
CA GLY A 59 0.63 10.88 4.14
C GLY A 59 1.93 10.54 4.87
N THR A 60 2.29 11.16 6.01
CA THR A 60 3.50 10.76 6.79
C THR A 60 3.28 9.62 7.79
N ALA A 61 2.03 9.20 8.04
CA ALA A 61 1.69 8.24 9.08
C ALA A 61 2.22 6.82 8.80
N VAL A 62 2.24 6.39 7.53
CA VAL A 62 2.70 5.06 7.12
C VAL A 62 4.20 4.89 7.37
N ALA A 63 5.01 5.87 6.99
CA ALA A 63 6.46 5.85 7.21
C ALA A 63 6.81 5.71 8.69
N LYS A 64 6.13 6.46 9.57
CA LYS A 64 6.30 6.34 11.02
C LYS A 64 5.95 4.96 11.57
N THR A 65 4.88 4.35 11.04
CA THR A 65 4.43 3.02 11.48
C THR A 65 5.41 1.93 11.07
N ILE A 66 6.00 2.02 9.87
CA ILE A 66 7.00 1.07 9.39
C ILE A 66 8.27 1.18 10.23
N TYR A 67 8.74 2.41 10.48
CA TYR A 67 9.96 2.66 11.20
C TYR A 67 9.92 2.17 12.66
N SER A 68 8.81 2.38 13.36
CA SER A 68 8.69 2.08 14.80
C SER A 68 8.03 0.74 15.13
N GLY A 69 7.50 0.04 14.13
CA GLY A 69 6.57 -1.06 14.39
C GLY A 69 7.02 -2.46 13.98
N TYR A 70 8.04 -2.61 13.13
CA TYR A 70 8.35 -3.92 12.54
C TYR A 70 9.78 -4.39 12.74
N ILE A 71 10.71 -3.49 13.04
CA ILE A 71 12.13 -3.81 13.17
C ILE A 71 12.60 -3.41 14.56
N ASP A 72 13.23 -4.33 15.28
CA ASP A 72 13.83 -4.04 16.58
C ASP A 72 15.16 -3.32 16.40
N MET A 73 15.10 -2.00 16.41
CA MET A 73 16.29 -1.15 16.42
C MET A 73 16.91 -1.02 17.80
N ALA A 74 16.14 -1.28 18.86
CA ALA A 74 16.58 -1.11 20.24
C ALA A 74 17.47 -2.28 20.73
N GLY A 75 17.41 -3.43 20.06
CA GLY A 75 18.22 -4.60 20.41
C GLY A 75 19.72 -4.44 20.13
N GLY A 76 20.17 -3.29 19.61
CA GLY A 76 21.60 -2.95 19.45
C GLY A 76 22.39 -3.84 18.48
N HIS A 77 21.73 -4.74 17.76
CA HIS A 77 22.37 -5.73 16.92
C HIS A 77 22.73 -5.26 15.50
N ILE A 78 22.20 -4.10 15.09
CA ILE A 78 22.41 -3.58 13.72
C ILE A 78 22.96 -2.15 13.81
N ALA A 79 24.17 -1.94 13.31
CA ALA A 79 24.74 -0.60 13.17
C ALA A 79 23.90 0.25 12.19
N ILE A 80 23.95 1.57 12.30
CA ILE A 80 23.21 2.50 11.45
C ILE A 80 23.44 2.23 9.96
N GLU A 81 24.69 1.94 9.58
CA GLU A 81 25.05 1.60 8.20
C GLU A 81 24.40 0.30 7.72
N GLY A 82 24.35 -0.72 8.59
CA GLY A 82 23.64 -1.96 8.31
C GLY A 82 22.14 -1.75 8.09
N MET A 83 21.53 -0.88 8.90
CA MET A 83 20.11 -0.54 8.74
C MET A 83 19.83 0.17 7.40
N GLN A 84 20.67 1.13 7.01
CA GLN A 84 20.55 1.80 5.70
C GLN A 84 20.67 0.80 4.55
N LEU A 85 21.57 -0.16 4.66
CA LEU A 85 21.74 -1.23 3.67
C LEU A 85 20.50 -2.14 3.63
N ALA A 86 19.94 -2.53 4.79
CA ALA A 86 18.70 -3.30 4.87
C ALA A 86 17.54 -2.59 4.19
N ILE A 87 17.41 -1.28 4.42
CA ILE A 87 16.37 -0.46 3.79
C ILE A 87 16.58 -0.42 2.27
N ALA A 88 17.80 -0.17 1.79
CA ALA A 88 18.10 -0.17 0.36
C ALA A 88 17.76 -1.52 -0.31
N CYS A 89 18.20 -2.62 0.29
CA CYS A 89 17.90 -3.98 -0.20
C CYS A 89 16.40 -4.28 -0.15
N GLY A 90 15.73 -3.84 0.91
CA GLY A 90 14.28 -4.01 1.06
C GLY A 90 13.47 -3.26 0.00
N LEU A 91 13.84 -2.01 -0.26
CA LEU A 91 13.25 -1.20 -1.34
C LEU A 91 13.49 -1.84 -2.71
N MET A 92 14.71 -2.31 -2.97
CA MET A 92 15.02 -3.02 -4.22
C MET A 92 14.20 -4.30 -4.38
N GLY A 93 14.04 -5.08 -3.30
CA GLY A 93 13.16 -6.25 -3.30
C GLY A 93 11.69 -5.88 -3.63
N GLY A 94 11.19 -4.80 -3.05
CA GLY A 94 9.87 -4.26 -3.35
C GLY A 94 9.72 -3.79 -4.80
N ILE A 95 10.73 -3.12 -5.36
CA ILE A 95 10.79 -2.70 -6.76
C ILE A 95 10.69 -3.92 -7.69
N VAL A 96 11.57 -4.92 -7.46
CA VAL A 96 11.59 -6.14 -8.28
C VAL A 96 10.24 -6.86 -8.23
N TRP A 97 9.65 -6.99 -7.04
CA TRP A 97 8.33 -7.61 -6.89
C TRP A 97 7.24 -6.84 -7.63
N ASN A 98 7.20 -5.51 -7.50
CA ASN A 98 6.22 -4.67 -8.18
C ASN A 98 6.36 -4.75 -9.71
N LEU A 99 7.58 -4.80 -10.24
CA LEU A 99 7.83 -4.98 -11.68
C LEU A 99 7.40 -6.36 -12.18
N ILE A 100 7.68 -7.41 -11.42
CA ILE A 100 7.26 -8.79 -11.75
C ILE A 100 5.72 -8.84 -11.80
N THR A 101 5.05 -8.39 -10.75
CA THR A 101 3.59 -8.43 -10.68
C THR A 101 2.92 -7.55 -11.73
N TRP A 102 3.51 -6.40 -12.05
CA TRP A 102 3.06 -5.56 -13.14
C TRP A 102 3.19 -6.25 -14.51
N TRP A 103 4.34 -6.88 -14.77
CA TRP A 103 4.58 -7.60 -16.03
C TRP A 103 3.59 -8.74 -16.26
N PHE A 104 3.27 -9.48 -15.22
CA PHE A 104 2.30 -10.58 -15.28
C PHE A 104 0.84 -10.14 -15.12
N GLY A 105 0.56 -8.85 -14.89
CA GLY A 105 -0.78 -8.35 -14.63
C GLY A 105 -1.42 -8.90 -13.35
N ILE A 106 -0.60 -9.27 -12.35
CA ILE A 106 -1.07 -9.81 -11.09
C ILE A 106 -1.33 -8.65 -10.11
N PRO A 107 -2.56 -8.50 -9.58
CA PRO A 107 -2.82 -7.47 -8.58
C PRO A 107 -1.99 -7.73 -7.32
N SER A 108 -1.24 -6.74 -6.89
CA SER A 108 -0.34 -6.81 -5.74
C SER A 108 -0.49 -5.57 -4.86
N SER A 109 -0.12 -5.72 -3.59
CA SER A 109 -0.02 -4.60 -2.67
C SER A 109 1.44 -4.18 -2.52
N SER A 110 1.75 -2.98 -2.97
CA SER A 110 3.07 -2.37 -2.86
C SER A 110 3.50 -2.16 -1.40
N SER A 111 2.55 -1.87 -0.49
CA SER A 111 2.84 -1.77 0.95
C SER A 111 3.28 -3.12 1.53
N HIS A 112 2.64 -4.23 1.14
CA HIS A 112 3.07 -5.57 1.57
C HIS A 112 4.41 -5.96 0.95
N ALA A 113 4.65 -5.61 -0.32
CA ALA A 113 5.94 -5.82 -0.98
C ALA A 113 7.07 -5.06 -0.27
N LEU A 114 6.83 -3.80 0.12
CA LEU A 114 7.78 -2.99 0.88
C LEU A 114 8.10 -3.60 2.24
N ILE A 115 7.08 -3.97 3.03
CA ILE A 115 7.29 -4.56 4.35
C ILE A 115 8.00 -5.91 4.23
N GLY A 116 7.61 -6.75 3.27
CA GLY A 116 8.27 -8.03 3.01
C GLY A 116 9.73 -7.84 2.59
N GLY A 117 10.00 -6.86 1.73
CA GLY A 117 11.35 -6.50 1.32
C GLY A 117 12.21 -6.01 2.48
N LEU A 118 11.68 -5.13 3.33
CA LEU A 118 12.39 -4.64 4.54
C LEU A 118 12.68 -5.77 5.52
N CYS A 119 11.71 -6.64 5.80
CA CYS A 119 11.92 -7.82 6.64
C CYS A 119 13.00 -8.73 6.05
N GLY A 120 12.96 -8.97 4.73
CA GLY A 120 13.96 -9.75 4.03
C GLY A 120 15.36 -9.12 4.09
N GLY A 121 15.47 -7.80 3.92
CA GLY A 121 16.72 -7.06 4.05
C GLY A 121 17.34 -7.18 5.44
N VAL A 122 16.53 -7.05 6.50
CA VAL A 122 16.97 -7.24 7.88
C VAL A 122 17.40 -8.68 8.15
N LEU A 123 16.61 -9.66 7.71
CA LEU A 123 16.95 -11.08 7.86
C LEU A 123 18.23 -11.45 7.12
N GLY A 124 18.47 -10.87 5.93
CA GLY A 124 19.71 -11.09 5.19
C GLY A 124 20.94 -10.58 5.94
N LEU A 125 20.85 -9.41 6.56
CA LEU A 125 21.95 -8.84 7.37
C LEU A 125 22.18 -9.56 8.69
N THR A 126 21.12 -10.09 9.29
CA THR A 126 21.19 -10.77 10.59
C THR A 126 21.38 -12.28 10.49
N HIS A 127 21.82 -12.77 9.32
CA HIS A 127 22.01 -14.21 9.04
C HIS A 127 20.75 -15.03 9.40
N LEU A 128 19.57 -14.57 8.99
CA LEU A 128 18.27 -15.18 9.24
C LEU A 128 17.87 -15.25 10.73
N ASN A 129 18.32 -14.28 11.51
CA ASN A 129 17.89 -14.17 12.90
C ASN A 129 16.47 -13.60 12.98
N TRP A 130 15.47 -14.46 13.18
CA TRP A 130 14.05 -14.08 13.25
C TRP A 130 13.71 -13.21 14.47
N ASN A 131 14.55 -13.18 15.50
CA ASN A 131 14.37 -12.31 16.66
C ASN A 131 14.66 -10.84 16.37
N SER A 132 15.29 -10.54 15.22
CA SER A 132 15.49 -9.17 14.76
C SER A 132 14.21 -8.51 14.23
N LEU A 133 13.13 -9.27 14.09
CA LEU A 133 11.81 -8.78 13.68
C LEU A 133 10.88 -8.73 14.88
N ILE A 134 10.14 -7.62 15.01
CA ILE A 134 9.11 -7.49 16.05
C ILE A 134 7.86 -8.24 15.61
N TRP A 135 7.69 -9.46 16.10
CA TRP A 135 6.50 -10.27 15.81
C TRP A 135 5.27 -9.78 16.53
N SER A 136 5.37 -9.51 17.82
CA SER A 136 4.31 -8.96 18.64
C SER A 136 4.92 -8.35 19.89
N ALA A 137 4.68 -7.08 20.12
CA ALA A 137 5.11 -6.35 21.30
C ALA A 137 4.00 -5.39 21.75
N THR A 138 4.10 -4.89 22.95
CA THR A 138 3.21 -3.84 23.46
C THR A 138 4.04 -2.57 23.63
N ASP A 139 3.63 -1.50 22.97
CA ASP A 139 4.27 -0.20 23.07
C ASP A 139 4.03 0.42 24.46
N SER A 140 4.82 1.43 24.83
CA SER A 140 4.68 2.21 26.07
C SER A 140 3.28 2.83 26.25
N ALA A 141 2.53 2.99 25.16
CA ALA A 141 1.15 3.46 25.15
C ALA A 141 0.10 2.33 25.27
N GLY A 142 0.51 1.08 25.57
CA GLY A 142 -0.38 -0.08 25.66
C GLY A 142 -0.94 -0.60 24.34
N LYS A 143 -0.44 -0.11 23.19
CA LYS A 143 -0.86 -0.57 21.85
C LYS A 143 -0.03 -1.77 21.40
N THR A 144 -0.70 -2.78 20.85
CA THR A 144 0.00 -3.89 20.21
C THR A 144 0.65 -3.45 18.91
N VAL A 145 1.97 -3.70 18.81
CA VAL A 145 2.80 -3.42 17.64
C VAL A 145 3.44 -4.71 17.13
N GLY A 146 3.95 -4.71 15.92
CA GLY A 146 4.63 -5.85 15.32
C GLY A 146 3.93 -6.40 14.08
N LEU A 147 4.60 -7.34 13.43
CA LEU A 147 4.17 -7.96 12.18
C LEU A 147 2.84 -8.71 12.31
N TRP A 148 2.68 -9.47 13.40
CA TRP A 148 1.47 -10.26 13.60
C TRP A 148 0.20 -9.42 13.73
N PRO A 149 0.09 -8.46 14.69
CA PRO A 149 -1.14 -7.72 14.89
C PRO A 149 -1.43 -6.70 13.80
N LYS A 150 -0.40 -6.11 13.18
CA LYS A 150 -0.58 -5.01 12.23
C LYS A 150 -0.49 -5.41 10.76
N LEU A 151 0.10 -6.55 10.43
CA LEU A 151 0.24 -7.01 9.06
C LEU A 151 -0.48 -8.33 8.83
N ILE A 152 -0.07 -9.42 9.49
CA ILE A 152 -0.56 -10.77 9.19
C ILE A 152 -2.04 -10.92 9.53
N LYS A 153 -2.44 -10.51 10.74
CA LYS A 153 -3.85 -10.60 11.19
C LYS A 153 -4.80 -9.81 10.27
N PRO A 154 -4.57 -8.53 9.95
CA PRO A 154 -5.42 -7.80 9.01
C PRO A 154 -5.41 -8.39 7.60
N MET A 155 -4.26 -8.88 7.12
CA MET A 155 -4.12 -9.49 5.79
C MET A 155 -5.01 -10.72 5.63
N VAL A 156 -5.15 -11.53 6.69
CA VAL A 156 -6.03 -12.70 6.68
C VAL A 156 -7.49 -12.30 6.85
N ILE A 157 -7.80 -11.34 7.74
CA ILE A 157 -9.19 -10.97 8.07
C ILE A 157 -9.83 -10.08 7.00
N SER A 158 -9.06 -9.14 6.41
CA SER A 158 -9.63 -8.14 5.51
C SER A 158 -10.35 -8.69 4.27
N PRO A 159 -9.90 -9.78 3.62
CA PRO A 159 -10.63 -10.35 2.48
C PRO A 159 -12.03 -10.86 2.89
N PHE A 160 -12.14 -11.50 4.05
CA PHE A 160 -13.44 -12.01 4.53
C PHE A 160 -14.38 -10.88 4.92
N VAL A 161 -13.86 -9.88 5.63
CA VAL A 161 -14.65 -8.69 5.98
C VAL A 161 -15.06 -7.91 4.74
N GLY A 162 -14.12 -7.69 3.82
CA GLY A 162 -14.37 -6.98 2.57
C GLY A 162 -15.41 -7.71 1.70
N PHE A 163 -15.30 -9.02 1.57
CA PHE A 163 -16.28 -9.84 0.86
C PHE A 163 -17.67 -9.72 1.49
N THR A 164 -17.77 -9.92 2.80
CA THR A 164 -19.06 -9.87 3.52
C THR A 164 -19.70 -8.50 3.40
N LEU A 165 -18.93 -7.42 3.66
CA LEU A 165 -19.43 -6.06 3.53
C LEU A 165 -19.82 -5.72 2.09
N GLY A 166 -19.05 -6.18 1.11
CA GLY A 166 -19.35 -6.00 -0.31
C GLY A 166 -20.68 -6.66 -0.70
N VAL A 167 -20.92 -7.90 -0.27
CA VAL A 167 -22.19 -8.62 -0.52
C VAL A 167 -23.35 -7.87 0.13
N ILE A 168 -23.24 -7.50 1.41
CA ILE A 168 -24.30 -6.77 2.14
C ILE A 168 -24.59 -5.45 1.43
N PHE A 169 -23.56 -4.68 1.09
CA PHE A 169 -23.70 -3.40 0.41
C PHE A 169 -24.40 -3.55 -0.94
N MET A 170 -24.00 -4.52 -1.76
CA MET A 170 -24.64 -4.79 -3.06
C MET A 170 -26.11 -5.21 -2.91
N MET A 171 -26.41 -6.06 -1.93
CA MET A 171 -27.81 -6.45 -1.65
C MET A 171 -28.67 -5.26 -1.24
N LEU A 172 -28.20 -4.43 -0.30
CA LEU A 172 -28.91 -3.24 0.15
C LEU A 172 -29.12 -2.25 -1.00
N LEU A 173 -28.12 -2.03 -1.81
CA LEU A 173 -28.16 -1.12 -2.94
C LEU A 173 -29.12 -1.58 -4.02
N THR A 174 -29.12 -2.87 -4.34
CA THR A 174 -30.05 -3.49 -5.28
C THR A 174 -31.50 -3.37 -4.76
N MET A 175 -31.74 -3.70 -3.49
CA MET A 175 -33.05 -3.56 -2.86
C MET A 175 -33.54 -2.10 -2.91
N LEU A 176 -32.66 -1.14 -2.64
CA LEU A 176 -32.99 0.28 -2.66
C LEU A 176 -33.39 0.75 -4.07
N ILE A 177 -32.60 0.39 -5.09
CA ILE A 177 -32.87 0.75 -6.48
C ILE A 177 -34.20 0.16 -6.95
N VAL A 178 -34.44 -1.12 -6.66
CA VAL A 178 -35.68 -1.81 -7.03
C VAL A 178 -36.89 -1.20 -6.31
N ARG A 179 -36.81 -0.98 -4.99
CA ARG A 179 -37.92 -0.39 -4.21
C ARG A 179 -38.25 1.03 -4.65
N LEU A 180 -37.26 1.84 -4.97
CA LEU A 180 -37.48 3.22 -5.37
C LEU A 180 -37.88 3.36 -6.85
N SER A 181 -37.94 2.26 -7.60
CA SER A 181 -38.21 2.25 -9.05
C SER A 181 -37.43 3.31 -9.82
N VAL A 182 -36.13 3.47 -9.47
CA VAL A 182 -35.29 4.54 -10.00
C VAL A 182 -35.01 4.29 -11.48
N ARG A 183 -35.19 5.33 -12.30
CA ARG A 183 -34.94 5.25 -13.75
C ARG A 183 -33.48 4.92 -14.01
N PRO A 184 -33.15 3.97 -14.93
CA PRO A 184 -31.77 3.57 -15.23
C PRO A 184 -30.84 4.72 -15.58
N SER A 185 -31.37 5.77 -16.22
CA SER A 185 -30.60 6.97 -16.59
C SER A 185 -30.13 7.79 -15.37
N ILE A 186 -30.94 7.80 -14.29
CA ILE A 186 -30.58 8.47 -13.03
C ILE A 186 -29.51 7.65 -12.31
N VAL A 187 -29.69 6.35 -12.25
CA VAL A 187 -28.70 5.41 -11.66
C VAL A 187 -27.34 5.60 -12.33
N SER A 188 -27.29 5.55 -13.67
CA SER A 188 -26.05 5.73 -14.42
C SER A 188 -25.35 7.08 -14.13
N LYS A 189 -26.11 8.18 -14.08
CA LYS A 189 -25.55 9.51 -13.80
C LYS A 189 -25.02 9.64 -12.36
N VAL A 190 -25.76 9.12 -11.38
CA VAL A 190 -25.36 9.19 -9.96
C VAL A 190 -24.13 8.32 -9.73
N PHE A 191 -24.15 7.07 -10.21
CA PHE A 191 -23.03 6.15 -10.04
C PHE A 191 -21.78 6.62 -10.79
N GLY A 192 -21.91 7.23 -11.96
CA GLY A 192 -20.78 7.84 -12.66
C GLY A 192 -20.09 8.92 -11.81
N LYS A 193 -20.86 9.80 -11.15
CA LYS A 193 -20.28 10.80 -10.23
C LYS A 193 -19.64 10.17 -8.99
N LEU A 194 -20.27 9.16 -8.40
CA LEU A 194 -19.71 8.44 -7.24
C LEU A 194 -18.41 7.71 -7.60
N GLN A 195 -18.32 7.16 -8.80
CA GLN A 195 -17.07 6.54 -9.29
C GLN A 195 -15.94 7.56 -9.42
N LEU A 196 -16.21 8.79 -9.86
CA LEU A 196 -15.20 9.87 -9.92
C LEU A 196 -14.67 10.20 -8.53
N VAL A 197 -15.57 10.33 -7.54
CA VAL A 197 -15.19 10.60 -6.16
C VAL A 197 -14.38 9.42 -5.59
N SER A 198 -14.83 8.19 -5.83
CA SER A 198 -14.12 6.99 -5.38
C SER A 198 -12.72 6.89 -5.98
N ALA A 199 -12.58 7.09 -7.29
CA ALA A 199 -11.28 7.05 -7.97
C ALA A 199 -10.32 8.18 -7.53
N GLY A 200 -10.86 9.32 -7.09
CA GLY A 200 -10.07 10.42 -6.57
C GLY A 200 -9.68 10.27 -5.10
N LEU A 201 -10.34 9.37 -4.34
CA LEU A 201 -10.04 9.09 -2.93
C LEU A 201 -9.13 7.87 -2.74
N MET A 202 -8.92 7.06 -3.78
CA MET A 202 -8.01 5.91 -3.78
C MET A 202 -6.58 6.34 -4.07
#